data_54c58b040082ff3276de3801a994a6c3
#
_entry.id   54c58b040082ff3276de3801a994a6c3
#
_cell.length_a   1.000
_cell.length_b   1.000
_cell.length_c   1.000
_cell.angle_alpha   90.00
_cell.angle_beta   90.00
_cell.angle_gamma   90.00
#
_symmetry.space_group_name_H-M   'P 1'
#
loop_
_entity.id
_entity.type
_entity.pdbx_description
1 polymer ?
#
loop_
_entity_poly.entity_id
_entity_poly.type
_entity_poly.pdbx_seq_one_letter_code
_entity_poly.pdbx_strand_id
1 'polypeptide(L)'
;MHPTQTAPLTPDALDDYAREYYLSGTVDDVRIEEQQQTLVYERLARQTLGGCARVLEMGYGTGISARVLTAAGVPVEIVEGSPLLVDAAREAHPGLAVHASMFETFEPGPVFDAVLAMYIAEHVDDPPSLLRTVARWLRPGGLLVVAVPNAGSIHRRLAVRMGLQEQLDSRSPRDHLLGHQRVYTLDTLRADVEQAGFAVRDELGWFLKALPNAMMLDYSEELLAALHDISEELPAELMANIAIVAEAPGA
;
A
#
# COMPACT_ATOMS: atom_id res chain seq x y z
N MET A 1 -9.94 24.49 11.32
CA MET A 1 -8.48 24.56 11.48
C MET A 1 -8.08 23.19 11.96
N HIS A 2 -7.65 22.29 11.06
CA HIS A 2 -7.05 21.02 11.45
C HIS A 2 -5.59 21.30 11.80
N PRO A 3 -5.06 20.75 12.90
CA PRO A 3 -3.67 20.92 13.23
C PRO A 3 -2.83 20.29 12.12
N THR A 4 -1.88 21.04 11.58
CA THR A 4 -0.77 20.48 10.82
C THR A 4 -0.06 19.49 11.74
N GLN A 5 -0.14 18.22 11.42
CA GLN A 5 0.45 17.16 12.22
C GLN A 5 1.97 17.24 12.09
N THR A 6 2.60 17.87 13.07
CA THR A 6 4.06 18.01 13.18
C THR A 6 4.63 17.12 14.29
N ALA A 7 3.83 16.28 14.90
CA ALA A 7 4.29 15.32 15.90
C ALA A 7 4.50 13.93 15.24
N PRO A 8 5.58 13.23 15.59
CA PRO A 8 5.79 11.87 15.11
C PRO A 8 4.63 10.97 15.53
N LEU A 9 4.21 10.04 14.64
CA LEU A 9 3.20 9.04 14.97
C LEU A 9 3.65 8.23 16.19
N THR A 10 2.74 8.07 17.16
CA THR A 10 2.96 7.23 18.34
C THR A 10 2.15 5.95 18.23
N PRO A 11 2.51 4.86 18.94
CA PRO A 11 1.69 3.65 19.00
C PRO A 11 0.22 3.91 19.38
N ASP A 12 -0.04 4.82 20.32
CA ASP A 12 -1.39 5.19 20.74
C ASP A 12 -2.17 5.89 19.61
N ALA A 13 -1.51 6.76 18.84
CA ALA A 13 -2.12 7.43 17.69
C ALA A 13 -2.44 6.42 16.56
N LEU A 14 -1.61 5.39 16.38
CA LEU A 14 -1.87 4.29 15.45
C LEU A 14 -3.04 3.42 15.92
N ASP A 15 -3.18 3.16 17.23
CA ASP A 15 -4.31 2.44 17.80
C ASP A 15 -5.64 3.21 17.60
N ASP A 16 -5.63 4.52 17.78
CA ASP A 16 -6.81 5.36 17.54
C ASP A 16 -7.21 5.32 16.07
N TYR A 17 -6.24 5.43 15.14
CA TYR A 17 -6.48 5.28 13.72
C TYR A 17 -7.02 3.89 13.37
N ALA A 18 -6.46 2.83 13.97
CA ALA A 18 -6.90 1.46 13.72
C ALA A 18 -8.37 1.25 14.16
N ARG A 19 -8.77 1.78 15.33
CA ARG A 19 -10.16 1.72 15.82
C ARG A 19 -11.12 2.46 14.90
N GLU A 20 -10.73 3.64 14.46
CA GLU A 20 -11.59 4.49 13.63
C GLU A 20 -11.75 3.93 12.22
N TYR A 21 -10.68 3.42 11.63
CA TYR A 21 -10.63 3.10 10.21
C TYR A 21 -10.74 1.60 9.91
N TYR A 22 -9.94 0.76 10.55
CA TYR A 22 -9.92 -0.67 10.22
C TYR A 22 -10.97 -1.50 10.96
N LEU A 23 -11.32 -1.10 12.18
CA LEU A 23 -12.18 -1.90 13.05
C LEU A 23 -13.60 -1.35 13.19
N SER A 24 -13.90 -0.16 12.67
CA SER A 24 -15.20 0.50 12.83
C SER A 24 -16.35 -0.15 12.05
N GLY A 25 -16.05 -0.85 10.95
CA GLY A 25 -17.06 -1.43 10.06
C GLY A 25 -18.00 -0.42 9.40
N THR A 26 -17.67 0.87 9.41
CA THR A 26 -18.55 1.97 8.98
C THR A 26 -18.41 2.35 7.50
N VAL A 27 -17.55 1.66 6.75
CA VAL A 27 -17.23 2.03 5.37
C VAL A 27 -17.96 1.10 4.40
N ASP A 28 -18.96 1.61 3.68
CA ASP A 28 -19.82 0.83 2.77
C ASP A 28 -19.07 0.20 1.58
N ASP A 29 -17.92 0.75 1.20
CA ASP A 29 -17.12 0.31 0.05
C ASP A 29 -15.97 -0.65 0.41
N VAL A 30 -15.88 -1.12 1.65
CA VAL A 30 -14.85 -2.06 2.15
C VAL A 30 -14.73 -3.27 1.23
N ARG A 31 -15.85 -3.87 0.81
CA ARG A 31 -15.86 -5.04 -0.07
C ARG A 31 -15.07 -4.82 -1.37
N ILE A 32 -15.20 -3.64 -1.99
CA ILE A 32 -14.52 -3.31 -3.25
C ILE A 32 -13.01 -3.22 -3.01
N GLU A 33 -12.61 -2.50 -1.95
CA GLU A 33 -11.19 -2.35 -1.59
C GLU A 33 -10.56 -3.69 -1.22
N GLU A 34 -11.23 -4.51 -0.41
CA GLU A 34 -10.75 -5.83 0.00
C GLU A 34 -10.59 -6.78 -1.20
N GLN A 35 -11.53 -6.77 -2.14
CA GLN A 35 -11.41 -7.58 -3.35
C GLN A 35 -10.20 -7.12 -4.19
N GLN A 36 -10.03 -5.83 -4.41
CA GLN A 36 -8.90 -5.30 -5.19
C GLN A 36 -7.56 -5.56 -4.51
N GLN A 37 -7.50 -5.44 -3.18
CA GLN A 37 -6.31 -5.80 -2.42
C GLN A 37 -6.01 -7.30 -2.51
N THR A 38 -7.03 -8.15 -2.40
CA THR A 38 -6.87 -9.61 -2.56
C THR A 38 -6.25 -9.92 -3.92
N LEU A 39 -6.81 -9.39 -5.00
CA LEU A 39 -6.34 -9.64 -6.37
C LEU A 39 -4.91 -9.16 -6.60
N VAL A 40 -4.54 -7.97 -6.10
CA VAL A 40 -3.17 -7.48 -6.27
C VAL A 40 -2.16 -8.31 -5.48
N TYR A 41 -2.47 -8.75 -4.26
CA TYR A 41 -1.55 -9.62 -3.51
C TYR A 41 -1.40 -11.01 -4.16
N GLU A 42 -2.46 -11.57 -4.73
CA GLU A 42 -2.39 -12.79 -5.55
C GLU A 42 -1.49 -12.59 -6.79
N ARG A 43 -1.60 -11.44 -7.45
CA ARG A 43 -0.73 -11.08 -8.57
C ARG A 43 0.72 -10.96 -8.13
N LEU A 44 1.01 -10.24 -7.04
CA LEU A 44 2.37 -10.09 -6.50
C LEU A 44 2.97 -11.45 -6.11
N ALA A 45 2.19 -12.32 -5.46
CA ALA A 45 2.65 -13.67 -5.11
C ALA A 45 3.08 -14.47 -6.34
N ARG A 46 2.31 -14.38 -7.45
CA ARG A 46 2.61 -15.12 -8.69
C ARG A 46 3.76 -14.51 -9.50
N GLN A 47 3.81 -13.18 -9.61
CA GLN A 47 4.66 -12.50 -10.60
C GLN A 47 5.94 -11.93 -9.99
N THR A 48 5.93 -11.55 -8.71
CA THR A 48 7.02 -10.79 -8.09
C THR A 48 7.71 -11.55 -6.95
N LEU A 49 6.93 -12.24 -6.10
CA LEU A 49 7.45 -12.84 -4.87
C LEU A 49 7.84 -14.31 -5.00
N GLY A 50 7.71 -14.88 -6.21
CA GLY A 50 8.09 -16.27 -6.47
C GLY A 50 9.58 -16.52 -6.17
N GLY A 51 9.86 -17.45 -5.25
CA GLY A 51 11.23 -17.78 -4.86
C GLY A 51 11.82 -16.94 -3.72
N CYS A 52 11.12 -15.93 -3.22
CA CYS A 52 11.52 -15.21 -2.00
C CYS A 52 11.42 -16.15 -0.79
N ALA A 53 12.48 -16.23 0.02
CA ALA A 53 12.52 -17.01 1.24
C ALA A 53 12.06 -16.22 2.47
N ARG A 54 12.12 -14.89 2.42
CA ARG A 54 11.64 -13.99 3.47
C ARG A 54 11.07 -12.71 2.85
N VAL A 55 9.80 -12.46 3.10
CA VAL A 55 9.09 -11.25 2.65
C VAL A 55 8.60 -10.49 3.87
N LEU A 56 8.80 -9.18 3.92
CA LEU A 56 8.27 -8.31 4.96
C LEU A 56 7.14 -7.47 4.39
N GLU A 57 6.00 -7.46 5.05
CA GLU A 57 4.92 -6.50 4.83
C GLU A 57 4.99 -5.40 5.88
N MET A 58 4.92 -4.14 5.46
CA MET A 58 4.85 -2.97 6.33
C MET A 58 3.39 -2.64 6.65
N GLY A 59 3.02 -2.80 7.92
CA GLY A 59 1.66 -2.64 8.42
C GLY A 59 0.82 -3.91 8.27
N TYR A 60 -0.08 -4.15 9.22
CA TYR A 60 -1.04 -5.26 9.17
C TYR A 60 -2.35 -4.87 8.47
N GLY A 61 -2.82 -3.64 8.70
CA GLY A 61 -4.08 -3.13 8.16
C GLY A 61 -5.27 -4.05 8.51
N THR A 62 -5.98 -4.52 7.49
CA THR A 62 -7.11 -5.46 7.62
C THR A 62 -6.68 -6.93 7.58
N GLY A 63 -5.39 -7.24 7.48
CA GLY A 63 -4.83 -8.59 7.43
C GLY A 63 -4.99 -9.32 6.09
N ILE A 64 -5.40 -8.62 5.04
CA ILE A 64 -5.59 -9.23 3.70
C ILE A 64 -4.27 -9.76 3.16
N SER A 65 -3.18 -8.99 3.26
CA SER A 65 -1.85 -9.41 2.82
C SER A 65 -1.40 -10.69 3.54
N ALA A 66 -1.53 -10.72 4.88
CA ALA A 66 -1.19 -11.88 5.69
C ALA A 66 -1.96 -13.12 5.22
N ARG A 67 -3.28 -13.00 5.04
CA ARG A 67 -4.14 -14.09 4.59
C ARG A 67 -3.78 -14.57 3.19
N VAL A 68 -3.68 -13.66 2.23
CA VAL A 68 -3.49 -14.01 0.80
C VAL A 68 -2.08 -14.55 0.55
N LEU A 69 -1.05 -13.88 1.07
CA LEU A 69 0.33 -14.30 0.85
C LEU A 69 0.63 -15.62 1.55
N THR A 70 0.13 -15.83 2.77
CA THR A 70 0.27 -17.12 3.47
C THR A 70 -0.43 -18.25 2.71
N ALA A 71 -1.66 -18.00 2.21
CA ALA A 71 -2.40 -18.99 1.41
C ALA A 71 -1.68 -19.33 0.09
N ALA A 72 -0.97 -18.36 -0.49
CA ALA A 72 -0.13 -18.55 -1.68
C ALA A 72 1.22 -19.22 -1.38
N GLY A 73 1.53 -19.53 -0.11
CA GLY A 73 2.80 -20.14 0.29
C GLY A 73 3.99 -19.17 0.32
N VAL A 74 3.74 -17.86 0.30
CA VAL A 74 4.78 -16.83 0.45
C VAL A 74 5.17 -16.72 1.92
N PRO A 75 6.46 -16.84 2.29
CA PRO A 75 6.92 -16.74 3.69
C PRO A 75 6.95 -15.25 4.12
N VAL A 76 5.78 -14.72 4.47
CA VAL A 76 5.58 -13.34 4.87
C VAL A 76 5.74 -13.16 6.38
N GLU A 77 6.36 -12.05 6.77
CA GLU A 77 6.44 -11.49 8.13
C GLU A 77 5.82 -10.09 8.11
N ILE A 78 5.29 -9.62 9.24
CA ILE A 78 4.66 -8.29 9.36
C ILE A 78 5.47 -7.43 10.34
N VAL A 79 5.70 -6.16 10.01
CA VAL A 79 6.09 -5.14 10.98
C VAL A 79 4.93 -4.17 11.21
N GLU A 80 4.51 -4.01 12.47
CA GLU A 80 3.32 -3.22 12.83
C GLU A 80 3.60 -2.39 14.10
N GLY A 81 3.24 -1.10 14.04
CA GLY A 81 3.47 -0.15 15.13
C GLY A 81 2.31 -0.05 16.12
N SER A 82 1.07 -0.39 15.73
CA SER A 82 -0.10 -0.37 16.59
C SER A 82 -0.14 -1.65 17.45
N PRO A 83 -0.06 -1.55 18.80
CA PRO A 83 -0.26 -2.70 19.67
C PRO A 83 -1.56 -3.45 19.41
N LEU A 84 -2.64 -2.71 19.13
CA LEU A 84 -3.96 -3.28 18.83
C LEU A 84 -3.93 -4.16 17.58
N LEU A 85 -3.29 -3.70 16.50
CA LEU A 85 -3.17 -4.47 15.25
C LEU A 85 -2.16 -5.61 15.37
N VAL A 86 -1.12 -5.46 16.19
CA VAL A 86 -0.20 -6.55 16.53
C VAL A 86 -0.94 -7.72 17.21
N ASP A 87 -1.79 -7.41 18.18
CA ASP A 87 -2.57 -8.43 18.89
C ASP A 87 -3.59 -9.07 17.95
N ALA A 88 -4.30 -8.28 17.14
CA ALA A 88 -5.23 -8.79 16.13
C ALA A 88 -4.54 -9.71 15.11
N ALA A 89 -3.34 -9.35 14.65
CA ALA A 89 -2.56 -10.16 13.71
C ALA A 89 -2.16 -11.51 14.31
N ARG A 90 -1.69 -11.52 15.56
CA ARG A 90 -1.30 -12.74 16.27
C ARG A 90 -2.46 -13.66 16.57
N GLU A 91 -3.62 -13.09 16.89
CA GLU A 91 -4.86 -13.84 17.11
C GLU A 91 -5.38 -14.47 15.81
N ALA A 92 -5.46 -13.69 14.74
CA ALA A 92 -5.98 -14.14 13.45
C ALA A 92 -5.05 -15.12 12.73
N HIS A 93 -3.73 -14.98 12.93
CA HIS A 93 -2.69 -15.77 12.23
C HIS A 93 -1.66 -16.35 13.22
N PRO A 94 -2.00 -17.41 14.01
CA PRO A 94 -1.12 -17.98 15.06
C PRO A 94 0.16 -18.56 14.51
N GLY A 95 0.81 -18.32 13.61
CA GLY A 95 2.08 -18.81 13.05
C GLY A 95 2.82 -17.74 12.29
N LEU A 96 2.19 -16.58 12.15
CA LEU A 96 2.76 -15.43 11.45
C LEU A 96 3.79 -14.73 12.35
N ALA A 97 4.96 -14.45 11.82
CA ALA A 97 5.93 -13.60 12.51
C ALA A 97 5.47 -12.14 12.47
N VAL A 98 5.12 -11.59 13.64
CA VAL A 98 4.67 -10.19 13.78
C VAL A 98 5.64 -9.45 14.69
N HIS A 99 6.35 -8.48 14.09
CA HIS A 99 7.31 -7.60 14.75
C HIS A 99 6.57 -6.34 15.24
N ALA A 100 6.41 -6.24 16.57
CA ALA A 100 5.81 -5.06 17.21
C ALA A 100 6.84 -3.92 17.26
N SER A 101 6.88 -3.07 16.25
CA SER A 101 7.83 -1.96 16.13
C SER A 101 7.30 -0.88 15.20
N MET A 102 7.67 0.37 15.49
CA MET A 102 7.57 1.46 14.51
C MET A 102 8.60 1.23 13.40
N PHE A 103 8.32 1.68 12.18
CA PHE A 103 9.22 1.52 11.04
C PHE A 103 10.59 2.18 11.26
N GLU A 104 10.60 3.33 11.95
CA GLU A 104 11.80 4.11 12.24
C GLU A 104 12.75 3.41 13.22
N THR A 105 12.23 2.53 14.06
CA THR A 105 12.98 1.81 15.10
C THR A 105 13.16 0.32 14.80
N PHE A 106 12.63 -0.17 13.70
CA PHE A 106 12.78 -1.55 13.29
C PHE A 106 14.15 -1.78 12.64
N GLU A 107 14.99 -2.60 13.24
CA GLU A 107 16.37 -2.86 12.80
C GLU A 107 16.64 -4.37 12.65
N PRO A 108 16.03 -5.05 11.67
CA PRO A 108 16.23 -6.48 11.46
C PRO A 108 17.58 -6.81 10.81
N GLY A 109 18.29 -5.82 10.27
CA GLY A 109 19.42 -6.01 9.36
C GLY A 109 19.01 -6.44 7.94
N PRO A 110 19.96 -6.66 7.03
CA PRO A 110 19.68 -6.98 5.62
C PRO A 110 19.31 -8.46 5.45
N VAL A 111 18.09 -8.83 5.79
CA VAL A 111 17.64 -10.23 5.86
C VAL A 111 16.48 -10.57 4.93
N PHE A 112 15.75 -9.57 4.39
CA PHE A 112 14.58 -9.82 3.56
C PHE A 112 14.94 -9.87 2.07
N ASP A 113 14.29 -10.78 1.34
CA ASP A 113 14.36 -10.88 -0.11
C ASP A 113 13.43 -9.87 -0.78
N ALA A 114 12.30 -9.55 -0.12
CA ALA A 114 11.38 -8.51 -0.55
C ALA A 114 10.77 -7.77 0.64
N VAL A 115 10.45 -6.49 0.45
CA VAL A 115 9.67 -5.65 1.37
C VAL A 115 8.51 -5.03 0.60
N LEU A 116 7.31 -5.14 1.16
CA LEU A 116 6.08 -4.58 0.63
C LEU A 116 5.69 -3.37 1.46
N ALA A 117 5.69 -2.17 0.85
CA ALA A 117 5.25 -0.90 1.43
C ALA A 117 3.95 -0.47 0.73
N MET A 118 2.86 -1.20 1.02
CA MET A 118 1.57 -1.01 0.37
C MET A 118 0.76 0.05 1.12
N TYR A 119 0.50 1.19 0.46
CA TYR A 119 -0.28 2.30 1.01
C TYR A 119 0.34 2.90 2.29
N ILE A 120 1.66 3.10 2.27
CA ILE A 120 2.43 3.70 3.38
C ILE A 120 2.97 5.08 2.98
N ALA A 121 3.51 5.23 1.77
CA ALA A 121 4.26 6.42 1.36
C ALA A 121 3.42 7.71 1.36
N GLU A 122 2.11 7.61 1.14
CA GLU A 122 1.18 8.74 1.19
C GLU A 122 0.95 9.31 2.59
N HIS A 123 1.27 8.55 3.64
CA HIS A 123 1.05 8.91 5.04
C HIS A 123 2.28 9.49 5.74
N VAL A 124 3.48 9.25 5.24
CA VAL A 124 4.73 9.64 5.93
C VAL A 124 5.25 11.01 5.50
N ASP A 125 5.95 11.70 6.37
CA ASP A 125 6.47 13.06 6.10
C ASP A 125 7.55 13.07 5.01
N ASP A 126 8.49 12.12 5.08
CA ASP A 126 9.64 11.98 4.16
C ASP A 126 9.72 10.55 3.61
N PRO A 127 8.97 10.24 2.53
CA PRO A 127 8.99 8.91 1.90
C PRO A 127 10.38 8.46 1.46
N PRO A 128 11.23 9.28 0.80
CA PRO A 128 12.58 8.86 0.47
C PRO A 128 13.42 8.46 1.68
N SER A 129 13.24 9.12 2.83
CA SER A 129 13.94 8.75 4.06
C SER A 129 13.48 7.40 4.61
N LEU A 130 12.17 7.15 4.60
CA LEU A 130 11.62 5.83 4.96
C LEU A 130 12.14 4.74 4.02
N LEU A 131 12.12 4.97 2.71
CA LEU A 131 12.59 4.00 1.73
C LEU A 131 14.09 3.71 1.88
N ARG A 132 14.92 4.71 2.24
CA ARG A 132 16.33 4.45 2.61
C ARG A 132 16.47 3.58 3.86
N THR A 133 15.54 3.69 4.80
CA THR A 133 15.48 2.77 5.95
C THR A 133 15.12 1.36 5.52
N VAL A 134 14.13 1.21 4.65
CA VAL A 134 13.73 -0.08 4.05
C VAL A 134 14.89 -0.73 3.29
N ALA A 135 15.71 0.05 2.58
CA ALA A 135 16.88 -0.48 1.87
C ALA A 135 17.86 -1.23 2.80
N ARG A 136 17.95 -0.84 4.08
CA ARG A 136 18.80 -1.53 5.09
C ARG A 136 18.23 -2.87 5.56
N TRP A 137 16.95 -3.14 5.33
CA TRP A 137 16.29 -4.40 5.68
C TRP A 137 16.40 -5.43 4.56
N LEU A 138 16.60 -4.97 3.32
CA LEU A 138 16.74 -5.80 2.14
C LEU A 138 18.15 -6.33 1.98
N ARG A 139 18.27 -7.55 1.50
CA ARG A 139 19.54 -8.08 0.99
C ARG A 139 19.98 -7.30 -0.24
N PRO A 140 21.27 -7.27 -0.55
CA PRO A 140 21.72 -6.73 -1.85
C PRO A 140 20.94 -7.37 -3.00
N GLY A 141 20.34 -6.54 -3.86
CA GLY A 141 19.47 -7.00 -4.94
C GLY A 141 18.08 -7.47 -4.49
N GLY A 142 17.70 -7.30 -3.23
CA GLY A 142 16.35 -7.56 -2.74
C GLY A 142 15.34 -6.58 -3.31
N LEU A 143 14.06 -6.96 -3.31
CA LEU A 143 12.99 -6.21 -3.97
C LEU A 143 12.22 -5.32 -2.99
N LEU A 144 11.98 -4.09 -3.38
CA LEU A 144 10.97 -3.21 -2.80
C LEU A 144 9.75 -3.20 -3.72
N VAL A 145 8.55 -3.40 -3.14
CA VAL A 145 7.29 -3.07 -3.80
C VAL A 145 6.67 -1.93 -3.02
N VAL A 146 6.53 -0.77 -3.61
CA VAL A 146 5.86 0.38 -3.01
C VAL A 146 4.63 0.76 -3.81
N ALA A 147 3.47 0.81 -3.16
CA ALA A 147 2.19 1.08 -3.80
C ALA A 147 1.45 2.21 -3.12
N VAL A 148 0.74 3.02 -3.93
CA VAL A 148 0.00 4.21 -3.49
C VAL A 148 -1.25 4.44 -4.35
N PRO A 149 -2.25 5.20 -3.86
CA PRO A 149 -3.33 5.72 -4.70
C PRO A 149 -2.78 6.67 -5.78
N ASN A 150 -3.38 6.62 -6.98
CA ASN A 150 -2.89 7.32 -8.16
C ASN A 150 -3.68 8.59 -8.47
N ALA A 151 -3.01 9.74 -8.47
CA ALA A 151 -3.54 11.01 -8.94
C ALA A 151 -3.91 11.00 -10.44
N GLY A 152 -3.13 10.27 -11.25
CA GLY A 152 -3.32 10.18 -12.71
C GLY A 152 -4.49 9.29 -13.16
N SER A 153 -5.19 8.64 -12.25
CA SER A 153 -6.25 7.66 -12.53
C SER A 153 -7.43 8.22 -13.33
N ILE A 154 -8.11 7.33 -14.07
CA ILE A 154 -9.25 7.71 -14.89
C ILE A 154 -10.35 8.40 -14.07
N HIS A 155 -10.70 7.87 -12.89
CA HIS A 155 -11.74 8.48 -12.07
C HIS A 155 -11.38 9.90 -11.59
N ARG A 156 -10.12 10.18 -11.27
CA ARG A 156 -9.67 11.54 -10.91
C ARG A 156 -9.65 12.47 -12.13
N ARG A 157 -9.23 11.98 -13.30
CA ARG A 157 -9.31 12.73 -14.57
C ARG A 157 -10.76 13.11 -14.90
N LEU A 158 -11.71 12.20 -14.70
CA LEU A 158 -13.14 12.48 -14.87
C LEU A 158 -13.63 13.50 -13.85
N ALA A 159 -13.27 13.36 -12.56
CA ALA A 159 -13.64 14.30 -11.51
C ALA A 159 -13.18 15.74 -11.84
N VAL A 160 -11.95 15.92 -12.30
CA VAL A 160 -11.44 17.23 -12.75
C VAL A 160 -12.24 17.77 -13.95
N ARG A 161 -12.50 16.94 -14.97
CA ARG A 161 -13.30 17.34 -16.16
C ARG A 161 -14.74 17.72 -15.82
N MET A 162 -15.29 17.13 -14.79
CA MET A 162 -16.64 17.41 -14.28
C MET A 162 -16.68 18.59 -13.30
N GLY A 163 -15.54 19.17 -12.95
CA GLY A 163 -15.46 20.25 -11.96
C GLY A 163 -15.72 19.80 -10.51
N LEU A 164 -15.65 18.49 -10.25
CA LEU A 164 -15.80 17.90 -8.90
C LEU A 164 -14.50 17.94 -8.11
N GLN A 165 -13.37 18.13 -8.78
CA GLN A 165 -12.04 18.24 -8.22
C GLN A 165 -11.25 19.31 -8.99
N GLU A 166 -10.44 20.11 -8.30
CA GLU A 166 -9.72 21.23 -8.91
C GLU A 166 -8.54 20.74 -9.76
N GLN A 167 -7.72 19.86 -9.22
CA GLN A 167 -6.52 19.31 -9.87
C GLN A 167 -6.42 17.81 -9.58
N LEU A 168 -5.63 17.08 -10.37
CA LEU A 168 -5.47 15.63 -10.24
C LEU A 168 -4.90 15.21 -8.89
N ASP A 169 -3.98 15.99 -8.35
CA ASP A 169 -3.29 15.76 -7.08
C ASP A 169 -3.98 16.43 -5.87
N SER A 170 -5.12 17.13 -6.08
CA SER A 170 -5.92 17.65 -4.97
C SER A 170 -6.36 16.50 -4.06
N ARG A 171 -6.15 16.66 -2.76
CA ARG A 171 -6.63 15.69 -1.77
C ARG A 171 -8.16 15.76 -1.67
N SER A 172 -8.78 14.61 -1.88
CA SER A 172 -10.23 14.43 -1.72
C SER A 172 -10.63 14.46 -0.22
N PRO A 173 -11.94 14.59 0.09
CA PRO A 173 -12.41 14.40 1.47
C PRO A 173 -11.98 13.05 2.07
N ARG A 174 -11.92 11.99 1.26
CA ARG A 174 -11.44 10.67 1.68
C ARG A 174 -9.94 10.69 1.99
N ASP A 175 -9.12 11.34 1.15
CA ASP A 175 -7.68 11.47 1.42
C ASP A 175 -7.42 12.19 2.77
N HIS A 176 -8.23 13.21 3.09
CA HIS A 176 -8.14 13.89 4.38
C HIS A 176 -8.58 13.01 5.55
N LEU A 177 -9.64 12.23 5.37
CA LEU A 177 -10.13 11.29 6.38
C LEU A 177 -9.08 10.22 6.68
N LEU A 178 -8.39 9.72 5.65
CA LEU A 178 -7.33 8.72 5.75
C LEU A 178 -6.00 9.28 6.23
N GLY A 179 -5.87 10.59 6.42
CA GLY A 179 -4.62 11.21 6.82
C GLY A 179 -3.54 11.21 5.72
N HIS A 180 -3.94 11.08 4.43
CA HIS A 180 -3.00 11.21 3.34
C HIS A 180 -2.38 12.60 3.33
N GLN A 181 -1.08 12.70 3.27
CA GLN A 181 -0.35 13.96 3.18
C GLN A 181 -0.16 14.40 1.73
N ARG A 182 -0.20 13.46 0.79
CA ARG A 182 -0.02 13.65 -0.65
C ARG A 182 -0.80 12.65 -1.47
N VAL A 183 -0.92 12.94 -2.77
CA VAL A 183 -1.42 12.00 -3.77
C VAL A 183 -0.36 11.87 -4.86
N TYR A 184 0.03 10.66 -5.17
CA TYR A 184 1.11 10.35 -6.09
C TYR A 184 0.65 10.25 -7.55
N THR A 185 1.50 10.67 -8.46
CA THR A 185 1.56 10.15 -9.84
C THR A 185 2.63 9.07 -9.92
N LEU A 186 2.64 8.30 -11.01
CA LEU A 186 3.69 7.30 -11.24
C LEU A 186 5.08 7.96 -11.26
N ASP A 187 5.21 9.14 -11.89
CA ASP A 187 6.47 9.88 -11.96
C ASP A 187 6.96 10.36 -10.60
N THR A 188 6.05 10.87 -9.74
CA THR A 188 6.46 11.33 -8.40
C THR A 188 6.80 10.17 -7.48
N LEU A 189 6.13 9.03 -7.61
CA LEU A 189 6.48 7.81 -6.87
C LEU A 189 7.85 7.28 -7.31
N ARG A 190 8.10 7.25 -8.64
CA ARG A 190 9.41 6.85 -9.19
C ARG A 190 10.52 7.75 -8.67
N ALA A 191 10.31 9.06 -8.65
CA ALA A 191 11.31 10.02 -8.15
C ALA A 191 11.68 9.75 -6.69
N ASP A 192 10.71 9.45 -5.81
CA ASP A 192 10.97 9.13 -4.41
C ASP A 192 11.76 7.82 -4.26
N VAL A 193 11.44 6.80 -5.05
CA VAL A 193 12.11 5.49 -5.07
C VAL A 193 13.56 5.63 -5.54
N GLU A 194 13.79 6.36 -6.64
CA GLU A 194 15.13 6.62 -7.17
C GLU A 194 15.96 7.50 -6.22
N GLN A 195 15.35 8.52 -5.60
CA GLN A 195 15.99 9.35 -4.58
C GLN A 195 16.42 8.55 -3.35
N ALA A 196 15.73 7.47 -3.04
CA ALA A 196 16.10 6.55 -1.97
C ALA A 196 17.24 5.60 -2.37
N GLY A 197 17.66 5.58 -3.64
CA GLY A 197 18.77 4.79 -4.15
C GLY A 197 18.37 3.44 -4.76
N PHE A 198 17.09 3.18 -4.94
CA PHE A 198 16.60 1.96 -5.60
C PHE A 198 16.67 2.06 -7.12
N ALA A 199 16.87 0.93 -7.78
CA ALA A 199 16.76 0.80 -9.23
C ALA A 199 15.39 0.27 -9.64
N VAL A 200 14.59 1.07 -10.33
CA VAL A 200 13.26 0.67 -10.81
C VAL A 200 13.37 -0.49 -11.79
N ARG A 201 12.58 -1.55 -11.57
CA ARG A 201 12.52 -2.76 -12.39
C ARG A 201 11.21 -2.86 -13.15
N ASP A 202 10.10 -2.52 -12.51
CA ASP A 202 8.76 -2.63 -13.09
C ASP A 202 7.82 -1.58 -12.50
N GLU A 203 6.76 -1.28 -13.25
CA GLU A 203 5.70 -0.35 -12.89
C GLU A 203 4.36 -1.04 -13.06
N LEU A 204 3.61 -1.12 -11.97
CA LEU A 204 2.34 -1.82 -11.94
C LEU A 204 1.20 -0.83 -11.76
N GLY A 205 0.08 -1.13 -12.39
CA GLY A 205 -1.19 -0.47 -12.13
C GLY A 205 -2.27 -1.52 -11.95
N TRP A 206 -3.26 -1.22 -11.12
CA TRP A 206 -4.43 -2.08 -10.98
C TRP A 206 -5.68 -1.30 -10.64
N PHE A 207 -6.80 -1.95 -10.85
CA PHE A 207 -8.13 -1.41 -10.69
C PHE A 207 -8.45 -0.30 -11.68
N LEU A 208 -8.86 -0.68 -12.88
CA LEU A 208 -9.48 0.24 -13.83
C LEU A 208 -10.79 0.78 -13.24
N LYS A 209 -10.74 2.00 -12.77
CA LYS A 209 -11.83 2.65 -12.02
C LYS A 209 -12.26 3.93 -12.72
N ALA A 210 -13.52 4.01 -13.14
CA ALA A 210 -14.09 5.20 -13.75
C ALA A 210 -14.89 6.06 -12.76
N LEU A 211 -15.45 5.45 -11.71
CA LEU A 211 -16.35 6.08 -10.75
C LEU A 211 -15.79 5.96 -9.31
N PRO A 212 -16.18 6.83 -8.38
CA PRO A 212 -15.93 6.62 -6.95
C PRO A 212 -16.55 5.30 -6.47
N ASN A 213 -15.93 4.63 -5.49
CA ASN A 213 -16.43 3.36 -4.95
C ASN A 213 -17.90 3.43 -4.51
N ALA A 214 -18.32 4.55 -3.91
CA ALA A 214 -19.70 4.76 -3.50
C ALA A 214 -20.73 4.67 -4.66
N MET A 215 -20.29 4.84 -5.91
CA MET A 215 -21.12 4.66 -7.11
C MET A 215 -20.97 3.28 -7.76
N MET A 216 -20.16 2.41 -7.17
CA MET A 216 -19.86 1.06 -7.68
C MET A 216 -20.34 -0.05 -6.72
N LEU A 217 -21.13 0.30 -5.70
CA LEU A 217 -21.58 -0.66 -4.68
C LEU A 217 -22.39 -1.82 -5.25
N ASP A 218 -23.10 -1.60 -6.36
CA ASP A 218 -23.89 -2.62 -7.05
C ASP A 218 -23.08 -3.43 -8.09
N TYR A 219 -21.77 -3.17 -8.24
CA TYR A 219 -20.95 -3.95 -9.16
C TYR A 219 -20.75 -5.36 -8.60
N SER A 220 -20.92 -6.36 -9.49
CA SER A 220 -20.67 -7.75 -9.12
C SER A 220 -19.16 -8.01 -8.91
N GLU A 221 -18.85 -9.08 -8.19
CA GLU A 221 -17.45 -9.50 -7.97
C GLU A 221 -16.75 -9.84 -9.29
N GLU A 222 -17.49 -10.45 -10.25
CA GLU A 222 -16.96 -10.78 -11.57
C GLU A 222 -16.62 -9.53 -12.38
N LEU A 223 -17.45 -8.46 -12.30
CA LEU A 223 -17.14 -7.20 -12.97
C LEU A 223 -15.93 -6.52 -12.34
N LEU A 224 -15.84 -6.50 -11.00
CA LEU A 224 -14.70 -5.94 -10.30
C LEU A 224 -13.40 -6.71 -10.59
N ALA A 225 -13.46 -8.05 -10.70
CA ALA A 225 -12.35 -8.88 -11.12
C ALA A 225 -11.94 -8.58 -12.58
N ALA A 226 -12.90 -8.50 -13.50
CA ALA A 226 -12.61 -8.13 -14.88
C ALA A 226 -11.99 -6.73 -15.03
N LEU A 227 -12.40 -5.75 -14.21
CA LEU A 227 -11.78 -4.42 -14.16
C LEU A 227 -10.35 -4.45 -13.57
N HIS A 228 -10.05 -5.45 -12.73
CA HIS A 228 -8.69 -5.70 -12.27
C HIS A 228 -7.85 -6.34 -13.38
N ASP A 229 -8.35 -7.41 -14.00
CA ASP A 229 -7.60 -8.17 -15.02
C ASP A 229 -7.26 -7.31 -16.23
N ILE A 230 -8.23 -6.54 -16.77
CA ILE A 230 -7.98 -5.65 -17.92
C ILE A 230 -6.98 -4.54 -17.60
N SER A 231 -6.78 -4.21 -16.33
CA SER A 231 -5.76 -3.22 -15.93
C SER A 231 -4.34 -3.64 -16.28
N GLU A 232 -4.08 -4.94 -16.44
CA GLU A 232 -2.77 -5.46 -16.86
C GLU A 232 -2.46 -5.19 -18.35
N GLU A 233 -3.50 -4.90 -19.15
CA GLU A 233 -3.38 -4.59 -20.58
C GLU A 233 -3.27 -3.08 -20.86
N LEU A 234 -3.43 -2.25 -19.84
CA LEU A 234 -3.53 -0.80 -19.96
C LEU A 234 -2.36 -0.10 -19.26
N PRO A 235 -2.05 1.16 -19.65
CA PRO A 235 -1.00 1.93 -18.99
C PRO A 235 -1.24 2.09 -17.50
N ALA A 236 -0.25 1.75 -16.68
CA ALA A 236 -0.34 1.77 -15.21
C ALA A 236 -0.80 3.12 -14.66
N GLU A 237 -0.36 4.24 -15.25
CA GLU A 237 -0.71 5.60 -14.85
C GLU A 237 -2.20 5.95 -14.98
N LEU A 238 -3.00 5.10 -15.61
CA LEU A 238 -4.45 5.29 -15.72
C LEU A 238 -5.24 4.56 -14.63
N MET A 239 -4.61 3.66 -13.90
CA MET A 239 -5.24 2.82 -12.89
C MET A 239 -5.46 3.58 -11.57
N ALA A 240 -6.39 3.09 -10.74
CA ALA A 240 -6.71 3.72 -9.45
C ALA A 240 -5.53 3.67 -8.47
N ASN A 241 -4.76 2.59 -8.53
CA ASN A 241 -3.56 2.38 -7.74
C ASN A 241 -2.37 2.10 -8.64
N ILE A 242 -1.21 2.53 -8.20
CA ILE A 242 0.08 2.32 -8.88
C ILE A 242 1.10 1.75 -7.91
N ALA A 243 2.03 0.99 -8.43
CA ALA A 243 3.20 0.54 -7.67
C ALA A 243 4.48 0.58 -8.50
N ILE A 244 5.59 0.70 -7.80
CA ILE A 244 6.94 0.52 -8.31
C ILE A 244 7.50 -0.77 -7.68
N VAL A 245 8.02 -1.66 -8.53
CA VAL A 245 8.89 -2.75 -8.12
C VAL A 245 10.31 -2.30 -8.38
N ALA A 246 11.13 -2.24 -7.35
CA ALA A 246 12.50 -1.75 -7.45
C ALA A 246 13.49 -2.66 -6.72
N GLU A 247 14.74 -2.64 -7.16
CA GLU A 247 15.82 -3.43 -6.58
C GLU A 247 16.66 -2.56 -5.63
N ALA A 248 16.95 -3.09 -4.47
CA ALA A 248 17.84 -2.45 -3.51
C ALA A 248 19.26 -2.30 -4.09
N PRO A 249 19.99 -1.22 -3.74
CA PRO A 249 21.35 -1.02 -4.20
C PRO A 249 22.22 -2.22 -3.83
N GLY A 250 23.12 -2.59 -4.74
CA GLY A 250 24.19 -3.56 -4.45
C GLY A 250 25.09 -3.05 -3.33
N ALA A 251 25.72 -3.96 -2.59
CA ALA A 251 26.67 -3.61 -1.56
C ALA A 251 27.94 -2.95 -2.12
#